data_fe39dbb44bf1427cd885f24ab22fb7fa
#
_entry.id   fe39dbb44bf1427cd885f24ab22fb7fa
#
_cell.length_a   1.000
_cell.length_b   1.000
_cell.length_c   1.000
_cell.angle_alpha   90.00
_cell.angle_beta   90.00
_cell.angle_gamma   90.00
#
_symmetry.space_group_name_H-M   'P 1'
#
loop_
_entity.id
_entity.type
_entity.pdbx_description
1 polymer ?
#
loop_
_entity_poly.entity_id
_entity_poly.type
_entity_poly.pdbx_seq_one_letter_code
_entity_poly.pdbx_strand_id
1 'polypeptide(L)'
;MASKIADITRESWILGTFPEWGTWLNEEIEREEVAPGSFAMWWLGCTGIWLKTENGTNLVTDLWCSTGKRTHGSGLMKQGHQHMKMIGCLKVQPNLRNVPCVIDPFAMKNVDALLATHDHSDHMDIHVAAAILENCPDCRFIGPENCVKKWTDWGVPAERCTIVRPGDTVKVKDVEIKALESFDRTELVTVPPEVTLKGTMPQDMDVRAVNYLFTTPGGTLYHSGDSHYSNYYAKHGNDHHIDVALGSFGENPRGMTDKLTAIDMLRMAECLNCQVVIPIHHDIWTNFKADPYEILVLYAMRRHRLQYGFKPFVWEVGGKFTWPQAKDKLQYMYDRGFHDAFAVEPDLPFKSML
;
A
#
# COMPACT_ATOMS: atom_id res chain seq x y z
N MET A 1 -21.92 -15.26 -10.93
CA MET A 1 -22.07 -15.79 -9.56
C MET A 1 -20.94 -15.19 -8.76
N ALA A 2 -21.21 -14.55 -7.64
CA ALA A 2 -20.16 -14.08 -6.74
C ALA A 2 -19.42 -15.32 -6.20
N SER A 3 -18.10 -15.31 -6.29
CA SER A 3 -17.27 -16.37 -5.70
C SER A 3 -17.48 -16.35 -4.19
N LYS A 4 -17.90 -17.46 -3.62
CA LYS A 4 -18.06 -17.58 -2.16
C LYS A 4 -16.68 -17.76 -1.55
N ILE A 5 -16.36 -16.96 -0.55
CA ILE A 5 -15.06 -17.02 0.15
C ILE A 5 -14.74 -18.40 0.71
N ALA A 6 -15.78 -19.17 1.07
CA ALA A 6 -15.66 -20.55 1.55
C ALA A 6 -15.08 -21.54 0.52
N ASP A 7 -15.14 -21.20 -0.76
CA ASP A 7 -14.61 -22.05 -1.84
C ASP A 7 -13.15 -21.67 -2.20
N ILE A 8 -12.59 -20.66 -1.54
CA ILE A 8 -11.23 -20.18 -1.76
C ILE A 8 -10.27 -20.95 -0.86
N THR A 9 -9.33 -21.67 -1.48
CA THR A 9 -8.26 -22.43 -0.79
C THR A 9 -6.90 -21.99 -1.32
N ARG A 10 -5.83 -22.42 -0.64
CA ARG A 10 -4.46 -22.20 -1.10
C ARG A 10 -4.23 -22.76 -2.50
N GLU A 11 -4.76 -23.96 -2.79
CA GLU A 11 -4.68 -24.58 -4.11
C GLU A 11 -5.40 -23.74 -5.15
N SER A 12 -6.62 -23.26 -4.86
CA SER A 12 -7.38 -22.42 -5.79
C SER A 12 -6.67 -21.09 -6.06
N TRP A 13 -6.02 -20.52 -5.04
CA TRP A 13 -5.17 -19.33 -5.21
C TRP A 13 -3.99 -19.60 -6.13
N ILE A 14 -3.20 -20.65 -5.87
CA ILE A 14 -2.04 -21.02 -6.71
C ILE A 14 -2.47 -21.29 -8.15
N LEU A 15 -3.54 -22.06 -8.37
CA LEU A 15 -4.02 -22.41 -9.71
C LEU A 15 -4.62 -21.20 -10.45
N GLY A 16 -5.22 -20.25 -9.73
CA GLY A 16 -5.85 -19.07 -10.32
C GLY A 16 -4.88 -17.93 -10.59
N THR A 17 -3.81 -17.82 -9.81
CA THR A 17 -2.89 -16.68 -9.86
C THR A 17 -1.51 -17.02 -10.44
N PHE A 18 -1.09 -18.29 -10.36
CA PHE A 18 0.27 -18.70 -10.74
C PHE A 18 1.32 -17.75 -10.15
N PRO A 19 1.37 -17.61 -8.80
CA PRO A 19 2.19 -16.59 -8.17
C PRO A 19 3.67 -16.85 -8.46
N GLU A 20 4.37 -15.79 -8.86
CA GLU A 20 5.83 -15.80 -8.84
C GLU A 20 6.28 -15.52 -7.41
N TRP A 21 7.09 -16.43 -6.86
CA TRP A 21 7.57 -16.34 -5.50
C TRP A 21 8.82 -15.46 -5.43
N GLY A 22 8.80 -14.53 -4.48
CA GLY A 22 9.97 -13.74 -4.10
C GLY A 22 10.55 -14.22 -2.77
N THR A 23 10.78 -13.29 -1.86
CA THR A 23 11.30 -13.56 -0.53
C THR A 23 10.23 -14.17 0.38
N TRP A 24 10.62 -15.13 1.23
CA TRP A 24 9.71 -15.75 2.20
C TRP A 24 9.53 -14.88 3.45
N LEU A 25 8.67 -13.88 3.37
CA LEU A 25 8.46 -12.94 4.47
C LEU A 25 7.64 -13.51 5.63
N ASN A 26 6.85 -14.56 5.42
CA ASN A 26 6.01 -15.13 6.46
C ASN A 26 6.81 -15.48 7.72
N GLU A 27 7.93 -16.21 7.55
CA GLU A 27 8.78 -16.56 8.68
C GLU A 27 9.58 -15.39 9.24
N GLU A 28 10.05 -14.49 8.39
CA GLU A 28 10.77 -13.28 8.82
C GLU A 28 9.86 -12.43 9.71
N ILE A 29 8.63 -12.14 9.26
CA ILE A 29 7.66 -11.36 10.01
C ILE A 29 7.26 -12.05 11.32
N GLU A 30 7.03 -13.38 11.28
CA GLU A 30 6.66 -14.14 12.48
C GLU A 30 7.76 -14.04 13.56
N ARG A 31 9.02 -14.16 13.16
CA ARG A 31 10.19 -14.16 14.07
C ARG A 31 10.70 -12.78 14.45
N GLU A 32 10.26 -11.74 13.78
CA GLU A 32 10.73 -10.37 14.07
C GLU A 32 10.38 -9.94 15.49
N GLU A 33 11.39 -9.55 16.24
CA GLU A 33 11.25 -8.91 17.54
C GLU A 33 11.51 -7.41 17.39
N VAL A 34 10.45 -6.63 17.47
CA VAL A 34 10.53 -5.18 17.31
C VAL A 34 11.07 -4.56 18.60
N ALA A 35 12.14 -3.77 18.48
CA ALA A 35 12.74 -3.11 19.63
C ALA A 35 11.79 -2.09 20.30
N PRO A 36 11.90 -1.90 21.63
CA PRO A 36 11.11 -0.88 22.35
C PRO A 36 11.26 0.52 21.72
N GLY A 37 10.15 1.26 21.65
CA GLY A 37 10.10 2.58 21.04
C GLY A 37 10.22 2.55 19.50
N SER A 38 9.89 1.41 18.89
CA SER A 38 10.00 1.20 17.45
C SER A 38 8.74 0.57 16.86
N PHE A 39 8.63 0.62 15.53
CA PHE A 39 7.79 -0.27 14.75
C PHE A 39 8.56 -0.78 13.52
N ALA A 40 8.20 -1.97 13.05
CA ALA A 40 8.71 -2.53 11.80
C ALA A 40 7.57 -2.64 10.77
N MET A 41 7.90 -2.44 9.51
CA MET A 41 6.96 -2.66 8.42
C MET A 41 7.64 -3.28 7.22
N TRP A 42 6.88 -4.05 6.43
CA TRP A 42 7.30 -4.70 5.18
C TRP A 42 6.40 -4.24 4.05
N TRP A 43 7.00 -3.91 2.92
CA TRP A 43 6.24 -3.60 1.72
C TRP A 43 5.92 -4.87 0.93
N LEU A 44 4.63 -5.14 0.78
CA LEU A 44 4.12 -6.38 0.17
C LEU A 44 3.75 -6.21 -1.32
N GLY A 45 4.03 -5.03 -1.88
CA GLY A 45 3.68 -4.62 -3.24
C GLY A 45 2.38 -3.81 -3.29
N CYS A 46 2.18 -3.05 -4.36
CA CYS A 46 1.10 -2.06 -4.46
C CYS A 46 1.18 -1.06 -3.31
N THR A 47 0.08 -0.86 -2.59
CA THR A 47 0.04 -0.14 -1.31
C THR A 47 0.08 -1.08 -0.11
N GLY A 48 0.24 -2.38 -0.35
CA GLY A 48 0.20 -3.41 0.69
C GLY A 48 1.36 -3.32 1.66
N ILE A 49 1.06 -3.16 2.94
CA ILE A 49 2.06 -3.17 4.01
C ILE A 49 1.66 -4.12 5.14
N TRP A 50 2.68 -4.65 5.82
CA TRP A 50 2.55 -5.29 7.13
C TRP A 50 3.22 -4.39 8.15
N LEU A 51 2.51 -3.96 9.17
CA LEU A 51 3.00 -3.18 10.30
C LEU A 51 3.04 -4.07 11.55
N LYS A 52 4.19 -4.12 12.23
CA LYS A 52 4.38 -4.82 13.50
C LYS A 52 4.91 -3.88 14.56
N THR A 53 4.27 -3.90 15.75
CA THR A 53 4.68 -3.07 16.89
C THR A 53 5.59 -3.83 17.85
N GLU A 54 6.24 -3.11 18.76
CA GLU A 54 7.06 -3.67 19.84
C GLU A 54 6.32 -4.67 20.75
N ASN A 55 4.99 -4.52 20.87
CA ASN A 55 4.15 -5.41 21.68
C ASN A 55 3.54 -6.56 20.83
N GLY A 56 3.98 -6.73 19.58
CA GLY A 56 3.58 -7.81 18.72
C GLY A 56 2.22 -7.65 18.05
N THR A 57 1.66 -6.43 18.03
CA THR A 57 0.45 -6.16 17.21
C THR A 57 0.82 -6.17 15.73
N ASN A 58 0.05 -6.92 14.95
CA ASN A 58 0.25 -7.10 13.52
C ASN A 58 -0.96 -6.55 12.74
N LEU A 59 -0.73 -5.53 11.94
CA LEU A 59 -1.72 -4.93 11.05
C LEU A 59 -1.31 -5.11 9.59
N VAL A 60 -2.25 -5.49 8.75
CA VAL A 60 -2.05 -5.64 7.31
C VAL A 60 -2.99 -4.68 6.59
N THR A 61 -2.45 -3.85 5.71
CA THR A 61 -3.25 -2.86 4.95
C THR A 61 -3.08 -3.14 3.47
N ASP A 62 -4.17 -3.09 2.70
CA ASP A 62 -4.22 -3.14 1.23
C ASP A 62 -3.44 -4.31 0.59
N LEU A 63 -3.39 -5.46 1.24
CA LEU A 63 -2.67 -6.61 0.72
C LEU A 63 -3.36 -7.23 -0.49
N TRP A 64 -2.63 -7.28 -1.61
CA TRP A 64 -3.06 -7.88 -2.85
C TRP A 64 -2.09 -8.97 -3.31
N CYS A 65 -2.58 -10.19 -3.44
CA CYS A 65 -1.80 -11.39 -3.81
C CYS A 65 -2.25 -12.01 -5.15
N SER A 66 -3.05 -11.30 -5.94
CA SER A 66 -3.50 -11.76 -7.26
C SER A 66 -2.57 -11.28 -8.39
N THR A 67 -2.78 -11.81 -9.59
CA THR A 67 -1.93 -11.53 -10.77
C THR A 67 -2.36 -10.30 -11.58
N GLY A 68 -3.53 -9.74 -11.28
CA GLY A 68 -4.18 -8.74 -12.12
C GLY A 68 -4.96 -9.35 -13.28
N LYS A 69 -5.41 -8.50 -14.19
CA LYS A 69 -6.25 -8.92 -15.34
C LYS A 69 -5.41 -9.03 -16.60
N ARG A 70 -5.37 -10.23 -17.18
CA ARG A 70 -4.92 -10.40 -18.55
C ARG A 70 -5.94 -9.75 -19.47
N THR A 71 -5.53 -8.69 -20.15
CA THR A 71 -6.38 -7.98 -21.09
C THR A 71 -6.22 -8.61 -22.47
N HIS A 72 -6.90 -9.73 -22.73
CA HIS A 72 -6.98 -10.32 -24.07
C HIS A 72 -8.36 -10.05 -24.66
N GLY A 73 -8.39 -9.31 -25.77
CA GLY A 73 -9.58 -9.12 -26.58
C GLY A 73 -10.36 -7.83 -26.36
N SER A 74 -11.22 -7.50 -27.32
CA SER A 74 -11.97 -6.23 -27.41
C SER A 74 -13.06 -6.03 -26.34
N GLY A 75 -13.37 -7.06 -25.54
CA GLY A 75 -14.41 -7.01 -24.51
C GLY A 75 -13.97 -6.42 -23.18
N LEU A 76 -12.68 -6.28 -22.95
CA LEU A 76 -12.10 -6.05 -21.63
C LEU A 76 -12.12 -4.59 -21.16
N MET A 77 -12.20 -3.64 -22.10
CA MET A 77 -12.34 -2.22 -21.77
C MET A 77 -13.77 -1.80 -21.46
N LYS A 78 -14.73 -2.71 -21.44
CA LYS A 78 -16.14 -2.30 -21.37
C LYS A 78 -16.56 -1.76 -20.00
N GLN A 79 -15.95 -2.15 -18.91
CA GLN A 79 -16.47 -1.86 -17.58
C GLN A 79 -15.48 -1.39 -16.53
N GLY A 80 -14.20 -1.69 -16.60
CA GLY A 80 -13.25 -1.46 -15.52
C GLY A 80 -12.24 -0.32 -15.76
N HIS A 81 -12.29 0.34 -16.90
CA HIS A 81 -11.29 1.35 -17.27
C HIS A 81 -11.95 2.61 -17.85
N GLN A 82 -13.04 3.07 -17.23
CA GLN A 82 -13.69 4.29 -17.68
C GLN A 82 -12.74 5.49 -17.59
N HIS A 83 -11.95 5.57 -16.52
CA HIS A 83 -10.93 6.62 -16.39
C HIS A 83 -9.90 6.54 -17.52
N MET A 84 -9.46 5.34 -17.94
CA MET A 84 -8.53 5.17 -19.07
C MET A 84 -9.12 5.72 -20.37
N LYS A 85 -10.42 5.58 -20.59
CA LYS A 85 -11.11 6.20 -21.74
C LYS A 85 -11.20 7.71 -21.60
N MET A 86 -11.51 8.21 -20.41
CA MET A 86 -11.62 9.65 -20.14
C MET A 86 -10.32 10.39 -20.39
N ILE A 87 -9.19 9.72 -20.15
CA ILE A 87 -7.86 10.26 -20.36
C ILE A 87 -7.29 9.98 -21.76
N GLY A 88 -8.10 9.45 -22.66
CA GLY A 88 -7.75 9.29 -24.07
C GLY A 88 -6.98 8.03 -24.43
N CYS A 89 -6.89 7.04 -23.55
CA CYS A 89 -6.29 5.75 -23.90
C CYS A 89 -7.17 5.00 -24.89
N LEU A 90 -6.63 4.78 -26.10
CA LEU A 90 -7.32 4.09 -27.17
C LEU A 90 -7.10 2.57 -27.16
N LYS A 91 -6.09 2.11 -26.44
CA LYS A 91 -5.73 0.67 -26.38
C LYS A 91 -5.78 0.18 -24.96
N VAL A 92 -6.33 -1.03 -24.80
CA VAL A 92 -6.27 -1.76 -23.54
C VAL A 92 -4.83 -2.09 -23.22
N GLN A 93 -4.41 -1.70 -22.03
CA GLN A 93 -3.11 -2.10 -21.48
C GLN A 93 -3.33 -3.32 -20.56
N PRO A 94 -2.48 -4.34 -20.62
CA PRO A 94 -2.57 -5.43 -19.66
C PRO A 94 -2.18 -4.90 -18.26
N ASN A 95 -3.10 -4.99 -17.31
CA ASN A 95 -2.83 -4.71 -15.90
C ASN A 95 -2.39 -6.00 -15.22
N LEU A 96 -1.16 -6.41 -15.48
CA LEU A 96 -0.55 -7.58 -14.85
C LEU A 96 0.36 -7.14 -13.71
N ARG A 97 0.37 -7.94 -12.66
CA ARG A 97 1.33 -7.78 -11.57
C ARG A 97 2.75 -7.89 -12.13
N ASN A 98 3.61 -6.95 -11.74
CA ASN A 98 5.00 -6.90 -12.20
C ASN A 98 6.00 -7.40 -11.15
N VAL A 99 5.59 -7.44 -9.90
CA VAL A 99 6.44 -7.87 -8.78
C VAL A 99 6.00 -9.23 -8.25
N PRO A 100 6.93 -10.07 -7.76
CA PRO A 100 6.58 -11.37 -7.22
C PRO A 100 5.70 -11.23 -5.98
N CYS A 101 4.99 -12.31 -5.62
CA CYS A 101 4.39 -12.44 -4.30
C CYS A 101 5.49 -12.70 -3.29
N VAL A 102 5.58 -11.83 -2.29
CA VAL A 102 6.60 -11.91 -1.24
C VAL A 102 6.07 -12.57 0.04
N ILE A 103 4.81 -12.92 0.06
CA ILE A 103 4.13 -13.58 1.17
C ILE A 103 3.14 -14.61 0.64
N ASP A 104 3.03 -15.74 1.32
CA ASP A 104 1.93 -16.69 1.12
C ASP A 104 0.77 -16.26 2.03
N PRO A 105 -0.37 -15.81 1.50
CA PRO A 105 -1.50 -15.37 2.31
C PRO A 105 -2.02 -16.49 3.22
N PHE A 106 -1.98 -17.76 2.76
CA PHE A 106 -2.43 -18.92 3.54
C PHE A 106 -1.41 -19.41 4.60
N ALA A 107 -0.24 -18.81 4.65
CA ALA A 107 0.73 -19.01 5.74
C ALA A 107 0.81 -17.82 6.71
N MET A 108 -0.06 -16.82 6.55
CA MET A 108 -0.14 -15.68 7.47
C MET A 108 -0.70 -16.12 8.82
N LYS A 109 -0.09 -15.61 9.89
CA LYS A 109 -0.49 -15.88 11.28
C LYS A 109 -0.48 -14.61 12.11
N ASN A 110 -1.25 -14.63 13.19
CA ASN A 110 -1.24 -13.58 14.22
C ASN A 110 -1.58 -12.17 13.67
N VAL A 111 -2.37 -12.09 12.58
CA VAL A 111 -2.88 -10.82 12.08
C VAL A 111 -4.03 -10.34 12.97
N ASP A 112 -3.90 -9.15 13.53
CA ASP A 112 -4.90 -8.56 14.44
C ASP A 112 -5.96 -7.74 13.71
N ALA A 113 -5.56 -7.09 12.60
CA ALA A 113 -6.49 -6.44 11.70
C ALA A 113 -6.01 -6.46 10.25
N LEU A 114 -6.96 -6.70 9.34
CA LEU A 114 -6.84 -6.46 7.90
C LEU A 114 -7.59 -5.18 7.56
N LEU A 115 -6.86 -4.21 6.99
CA LEU A 115 -7.41 -2.92 6.62
C LEU A 115 -7.46 -2.76 5.10
N ALA A 116 -8.44 -2.00 4.62
CA ALA A 116 -8.48 -1.52 3.24
C ALA A 116 -8.71 -0.02 3.22
N THR A 117 -7.96 0.69 2.37
CA THR A 117 -8.14 2.13 2.18
C THR A 117 -9.32 2.43 1.27
N HIS A 118 -9.58 1.59 0.26
CA HIS A 118 -10.69 1.67 -0.68
C HIS A 118 -10.96 0.31 -1.36
N ASP A 119 -12.00 0.21 -2.18
CA ASP A 119 -12.51 -1.08 -2.65
C ASP A 119 -11.98 -1.53 -4.03
N HIS A 120 -10.92 -0.92 -4.57
CA HIS A 120 -10.29 -1.43 -5.78
C HIS A 120 -9.68 -2.84 -5.61
N SER A 121 -9.58 -3.56 -6.70
CA SER A 121 -9.19 -4.98 -6.68
C SER A 121 -7.71 -5.23 -6.38
N ASP A 122 -6.87 -4.22 -6.49
CA ASP A 122 -5.46 -4.24 -6.13
C ASP A 122 -5.18 -3.79 -4.68
N HIS A 123 -6.25 -3.48 -3.93
CA HIS A 123 -6.21 -3.16 -2.50
C HIS A 123 -7.03 -4.13 -1.67
N MET A 124 -7.95 -4.88 -2.31
CA MET A 124 -8.78 -5.88 -1.65
C MET A 124 -8.71 -7.21 -2.39
N ASP A 125 -8.22 -8.24 -1.74
CA ASP A 125 -8.06 -9.57 -2.32
C ASP A 125 -8.90 -10.62 -1.58
N ILE A 126 -9.71 -11.36 -2.34
CA ILE A 126 -10.58 -12.42 -1.77
C ILE A 126 -9.75 -13.57 -1.19
N HIS A 127 -8.59 -13.90 -1.78
CA HIS A 127 -7.71 -14.95 -1.28
C HIS A 127 -7.09 -14.55 0.08
N VAL A 128 -6.71 -13.28 0.22
CA VAL A 128 -6.22 -12.75 1.50
C VAL A 128 -7.32 -12.79 2.56
N ALA A 129 -8.54 -12.37 2.19
CA ALA A 129 -9.67 -12.42 3.12
C ALA A 129 -9.99 -13.85 3.54
N ALA A 130 -9.98 -14.81 2.61
CA ALA A 130 -10.17 -16.24 2.90
C ALA A 130 -9.11 -16.79 3.85
N ALA A 131 -7.84 -16.52 3.56
CA ALA A 131 -6.72 -16.94 4.37
C ALA A 131 -6.76 -16.37 5.80
N ILE A 132 -7.15 -15.11 5.94
CA ILE A 132 -7.34 -14.46 7.26
C ILE A 132 -8.50 -15.08 8.02
N LEU A 133 -9.60 -15.43 7.35
CA LEU A 133 -10.72 -16.13 8.01
C LEU A 133 -10.30 -17.49 8.54
N GLU A 134 -9.46 -18.20 7.81
CA GLU A 134 -8.97 -19.54 8.17
C GLU A 134 -7.94 -19.48 9.31
N ASN A 135 -6.92 -18.62 9.18
CA ASN A 135 -5.73 -18.68 10.03
C ASN A 135 -5.72 -17.68 11.20
N CYS A 136 -6.55 -16.63 11.13
CA CYS A 136 -6.59 -15.56 12.13
C CYS A 136 -8.04 -15.31 12.60
N PRO A 137 -8.61 -16.19 13.43
CA PRO A 137 -10.04 -16.16 13.79
C PRO A 137 -10.44 -14.86 14.52
N ASP A 138 -9.53 -14.20 15.22
CA ASP A 138 -9.79 -12.96 15.96
C ASP A 138 -9.48 -11.69 15.16
N CYS A 139 -8.98 -11.81 13.92
CA CYS A 139 -8.63 -10.67 13.08
C CYS A 139 -9.87 -9.84 12.72
N ARG A 140 -9.78 -8.53 12.85
CA ARG A 140 -10.80 -7.58 12.46
C ARG A 140 -10.59 -7.09 11.04
N PHE A 141 -11.68 -6.83 10.32
CA PHE A 141 -11.68 -6.24 8.98
C PHE A 141 -12.13 -4.78 9.11
N ILE A 142 -11.27 -3.83 8.74
CA ILE A 142 -11.51 -2.40 8.97
C ILE A 142 -11.41 -1.66 7.64
N GLY A 143 -12.44 -0.92 7.26
CA GLY A 143 -12.44 -0.16 6.01
C GLY A 143 -13.64 0.76 5.87
N PRO A 144 -13.67 1.62 4.84
CA PRO A 144 -14.84 2.39 4.50
C PRO A 144 -16.02 1.47 4.11
N GLU A 145 -17.20 2.05 4.03
CA GLU A 145 -18.45 1.31 3.84
C GLU A 145 -18.42 0.37 2.62
N ASN A 146 -17.87 0.84 1.48
CA ASN A 146 -17.76 0.03 0.27
C ASN A 146 -16.84 -1.20 0.47
N CYS A 147 -15.75 -1.05 1.22
CA CYS A 147 -14.86 -2.17 1.54
C CYS A 147 -15.56 -3.21 2.41
N VAL A 148 -16.25 -2.78 3.46
CA VAL A 148 -17.00 -3.67 4.34
C VAL A 148 -18.12 -4.37 3.57
N LYS A 149 -18.85 -3.64 2.73
CA LYS A 149 -19.84 -4.24 1.83
C LYS A 149 -19.23 -5.32 0.94
N LYS A 150 -18.06 -5.06 0.35
CA LYS A 150 -17.38 -6.03 -0.53
C LYS A 150 -16.92 -7.25 0.24
N TRP A 151 -16.37 -7.11 1.44
CA TRP A 151 -16.01 -8.24 2.31
C TRP A 151 -17.24 -9.09 2.69
N THR A 152 -18.33 -8.45 3.12
CA THR A 152 -19.57 -9.17 3.47
C THR A 152 -20.22 -9.84 2.26
N ASP A 153 -20.18 -9.22 1.08
CA ASP A 153 -20.63 -9.83 -0.18
C ASP A 153 -19.79 -11.08 -0.54
N TRP A 154 -18.53 -11.13 -0.15
CA TRP A 154 -17.67 -12.32 -0.28
C TRP A 154 -17.99 -13.41 0.75
N GLY A 155 -18.55 -13.05 1.89
CA GLY A 155 -18.91 -13.97 2.98
C GLY A 155 -18.11 -13.78 4.26
N VAL A 156 -17.37 -12.67 4.41
CA VAL A 156 -16.78 -12.30 5.70
C VAL A 156 -17.90 -12.00 6.70
N PRO A 157 -17.89 -12.60 7.92
CA PRO A 157 -18.89 -12.32 8.94
C PRO A 157 -18.94 -10.83 9.31
N ALA A 158 -20.14 -10.25 9.31
CA ALA A 158 -20.33 -8.83 9.54
C ALA A 158 -19.82 -8.37 10.93
N GLU A 159 -19.90 -9.24 11.92
CA GLU A 159 -19.40 -8.99 13.29
C GLU A 159 -17.88 -8.83 13.37
N ARG A 160 -17.15 -9.32 12.36
CA ARG A 160 -15.70 -9.10 12.25
C ARG A 160 -15.36 -7.80 11.52
N CYS A 161 -16.34 -7.16 10.87
CA CYS A 161 -16.14 -5.96 10.08
C CYS A 161 -16.39 -4.70 10.90
N THR A 162 -15.60 -3.67 10.64
CA THR A 162 -15.75 -2.34 11.23
C THR A 162 -15.75 -1.31 10.11
N ILE A 163 -16.85 -0.57 9.96
CA ILE A 163 -16.93 0.57 9.06
C ILE A 163 -16.23 1.75 9.71
N VAL A 164 -15.42 2.46 8.95
CA VAL A 164 -14.80 3.72 9.36
C VAL A 164 -15.05 4.81 8.31
N ARG A 165 -15.17 6.04 8.79
CA ARG A 165 -15.26 7.26 7.99
C ARG A 165 -14.21 8.26 8.48
N PRO A 166 -13.86 9.28 7.70
CA PRO A 166 -12.96 10.34 8.16
C PRO A 166 -13.38 10.90 9.53
N GLY A 167 -12.43 10.94 10.44
CA GLY A 167 -12.64 11.34 11.85
C GLY A 167 -12.81 10.17 12.82
N ASP A 168 -13.19 8.99 12.35
CA ASP A 168 -13.34 7.80 13.22
C ASP A 168 -11.98 7.29 13.69
N THR A 169 -11.97 6.75 14.90
CA THR A 169 -10.80 6.14 15.51
C THR A 169 -11.15 4.73 16.01
N VAL A 170 -10.33 3.77 15.65
CA VAL A 170 -10.46 2.37 16.08
C VAL A 170 -9.18 1.95 16.78
N LYS A 171 -9.31 1.27 17.91
CA LYS A 171 -8.17 0.71 18.63
C LYS A 171 -8.05 -0.79 18.36
N VAL A 172 -6.84 -1.22 18.00
CA VAL A 172 -6.46 -2.63 17.85
C VAL A 172 -5.24 -2.87 18.75
N LYS A 173 -5.45 -3.55 19.86
CA LYS A 173 -4.42 -3.75 20.90
C LYS A 173 -3.77 -2.43 21.32
N ASP A 174 -2.49 -2.24 21.03
CA ASP A 174 -1.69 -1.05 21.37
C ASP A 174 -1.65 0.00 20.25
N VAL A 175 -2.31 -0.23 19.13
CA VAL A 175 -2.36 0.72 18.01
C VAL A 175 -3.70 1.44 17.96
N GLU A 176 -3.65 2.77 17.89
CA GLU A 176 -4.79 3.59 17.52
C GLU A 176 -4.76 3.86 16.00
N ILE A 177 -5.87 3.57 15.33
CA ILE A 177 -6.04 3.70 13.90
C ILE A 177 -7.08 4.78 13.64
N LYS A 178 -6.67 5.90 13.08
CA LYS A 178 -7.57 6.99 12.72
C LYS A 178 -7.79 7.02 11.22
N ALA A 179 -9.05 7.03 10.80
CA ALA A 179 -9.44 7.27 9.43
C ALA A 179 -9.45 8.78 9.14
N LEU A 180 -8.85 9.18 8.04
CA LEU A 180 -8.72 10.57 7.60
C LEU A 180 -9.26 10.73 6.20
N GLU A 181 -9.54 11.96 5.79
CA GLU A 181 -10.04 12.28 4.46
C GLU A 181 -9.09 11.79 3.37
N SER A 182 -9.66 11.17 2.34
CA SER A 182 -8.96 10.73 1.13
C SER A 182 -9.38 11.59 -0.06
N PHE A 183 -8.47 11.78 -1.01
CA PHE A 183 -8.79 12.37 -2.31
C PHE A 183 -8.36 11.42 -3.42
N ASP A 184 -9.04 10.30 -3.52
CA ASP A 184 -8.80 9.31 -4.55
C ASP A 184 -9.64 9.63 -5.80
N ARG A 185 -8.98 10.17 -6.82
CA ARG A 185 -9.63 10.53 -8.08
C ARG A 185 -10.06 9.29 -8.88
N THR A 186 -9.39 8.16 -8.70
CA THR A 186 -9.72 6.92 -9.41
C THR A 186 -11.02 6.33 -8.89
N GLU A 187 -11.28 6.45 -7.59
CA GLU A 187 -12.57 6.11 -7.00
C GLU A 187 -13.72 6.97 -7.52
N LEU A 188 -13.48 8.26 -7.78
CA LEU A 188 -14.49 9.15 -8.33
C LEU A 188 -14.87 8.80 -9.77
N VAL A 189 -13.98 8.22 -10.55
CA VAL A 189 -14.22 7.89 -11.97
C VAL A 189 -14.52 6.41 -12.19
N THR A 190 -14.28 5.55 -11.22
CA THR A 190 -14.67 4.13 -11.25
C THR A 190 -16.12 3.97 -10.82
N VAL A 191 -17.02 4.59 -11.57
CA VAL A 191 -18.48 4.48 -11.33
C VAL A 191 -19.08 3.34 -12.15
N PRO A 192 -20.25 2.81 -11.73
CA PRO A 192 -20.98 1.81 -12.51
C PRO A 192 -21.21 2.28 -13.96
N PRO A 193 -21.23 1.35 -14.92
CA PRO A 193 -21.35 1.68 -16.35
C PRO A 193 -22.65 2.44 -16.71
N GLU A 194 -23.67 2.30 -15.89
CA GLU A 194 -24.98 2.93 -16.05
C GLU A 194 -24.97 4.42 -15.71
N VAL A 195 -23.95 4.87 -14.98
CA VAL A 195 -23.84 6.26 -14.52
C VAL A 195 -22.97 7.04 -15.48
N THR A 196 -23.48 8.15 -16.00
CA THR A 196 -22.69 9.11 -16.76
C THR A 196 -22.09 10.12 -15.79
N LEU A 197 -20.78 10.36 -15.86
CA LEU A 197 -20.11 11.36 -15.00
C LEU A 197 -20.57 12.80 -15.30
N LYS A 198 -21.08 13.03 -16.51
CA LYS A 198 -21.55 14.37 -16.92
C LYS A 198 -22.86 14.70 -16.21
N GLY A 199 -22.78 15.70 -15.33
CA GLY A 199 -23.97 16.19 -14.60
C GLY A 199 -24.35 15.37 -13.37
N THR A 200 -23.55 14.33 -12.98
CA THR A 200 -23.74 13.64 -11.71
C THR A 200 -23.11 14.44 -10.56
N MET A 201 -23.78 14.40 -9.40
CA MET A 201 -23.19 14.91 -8.17
C MET A 201 -21.90 14.15 -7.85
N PRO A 202 -20.89 14.81 -7.28
CA PRO A 202 -19.74 14.12 -6.73
C PRO A 202 -20.20 13.01 -5.79
N GLN A 203 -19.62 11.83 -5.93
CA GLN A 203 -19.89 10.72 -5.01
C GLN A 203 -19.37 11.08 -3.63
N ASP A 204 -20.04 10.57 -2.59
CA ASP A 204 -19.53 10.69 -1.22
C ASP A 204 -18.23 9.89 -1.10
N MET A 205 -17.10 10.60 -1.07
CA MET A 205 -15.79 9.97 -0.98
C MET A 205 -15.60 9.25 0.36
N ASP A 206 -16.22 9.72 1.41
CA ASP A 206 -16.06 9.22 2.77
C ASP A 206 -16.60 7.78 2.96
N VAL A 207 -17.49 7.33 2.08
CA VAL A 207 -17.97 5.94 2.06
C VAL A 207 -17.09 5.03 1.19
N ARG A 208 -16.21 5.59 0.38
CA ARG A 208 -15.43 4.90 -0.64
C ARG A 208 -13.97 4.71 -0.26
N ALA A 209 -13.34 5.79 0.23
CA ALA A 209 -11.92 5.79 0.47
C ALA A 209 -11.55 6.59 1.73
N VAL A 210 -10.54 6.12 2.44
CA VAL A 210 -9.93 6.79 3.60
C VAL A 210 -8.41 6.70 3.52
N ASN A 211 -7.74 7.68 4.10
CA ASN A 211 -6.34 7.57 4.49
C ASN A 211 -6.28 7.07 5.94
N TYR A 212 -5.19 6.42 6.34
CA TYR A 212 -5.02 5.97 7.71
C TYR A 212 -3.85 6.66 8.40
N LEU A 213 -4.04 6.98 9.68
CA LEU A 213 -2.98 7.33 10.60
C LEU A 213 -2.92 6.27 11.69
N PHE A 214 -1.82 5.55 11.76
CA PHE A 214 -1.53 4.57 12.79
C PHE A 214 -0.67 5.22 13.87
N THR A 215 -1.16 5.27 15.12
CA THR A 215 -0.39 5.68 16.27
C THR A 215 0.01 4.44 17.06
N THR A 216 1.29 4.15 17.07
CA THR A 216 1.90 3.02 17.78
C THR A 216 2.71 3.51 18.97
N PRO A 217 3.10 2.65 19.92
CA PRO A 217 4.04 3.03 20.97
C PRO A 217 5.39 3.55 20.43
N GLY A 218 5.82 3.06 19.27
CA GLY A 218 7.10 3.42 18.64
C GLY A 218 7.04 4.67 17.75
N GLY A 219 5.88 5.19 17.41
CA GLY A 219 5.73 6.34 16.50
C GLY A 219 4.49 6.29 15.65
N THR A 220 4.38 7.21 14.69
CA THR A 220 3.19 7.38 13.85
C THR A 220 3.49 7.10 12.39
N LEU A 221 2.57 6.37 11.75
CA LEU A 221 2.62 6.03 10.32
C LEU A 221 1.37 6.55 9.63
N TYR A 222 1.54 7.34 8.56
CA TYR A 222 0.49 7.79 7.68
C TYR A 222 0.47 6.97 6.39
N HIS A 223 -0.71 6.49 5.98
CA HIS A 223 -0.91 5.72 4.76
C HIS A 223 -1.94 6.43 3.88
N SER A 224 -1.52 6.90 2.71
CA SER A 224 -2.37 7.72 1.83
C SER A 224 -3.36 6.93 0.99
N GLY A 225 -3.33 5.58 1.05
CA GLY A 225 -4.04 4.82 0.01
C GLY A 225 -3.65 5.32 -1.38
N ASP A 226 -4.61 5.47 -2.27
CA ASP A 226 -4.43 6.00 -3.62
C ASP A 226 -4.72 7.51 -3.74
N SER A 227 -4.63 8.23 -2.63
CA SER A 227 -4.90 9.67 -2.62
C SER A 227 -3.94 10.45 -3.51
N HIS A 228 -4.52 11.31 -4.33
CA HIS A 228 -3.82 12.33 -5.11
C HIS A 228 -3.43 13.50 -4.21
N TYR A 229 -2.60 14.41 -4.75
CA TYR A 229 -2.24 15.63 -4.03
C TYR A 229 -3.48 16.51 -3.78
N SER A 230 -3.68 16.88 -2.52
CA SER A 230 -4.79 17.72 -2.09
C SER A 230 -4.41 18.54 -0.85
N ASN A 231 -5.25 19.53 -0.51
CA ASN A 231 -5.08 20.31 0.71
C ASN A 231 -5.32 19.52 2.01
N TYR A 232 -5.87 18.31 1.91
CA TYR A 232 -6.00 17.41 3.07
C TYR A 232 -4.66 17.09 3.72
N TYR A 233 -3.58 16.98 2.94
CA TYR A 233 -2.25 16.74 3.52
C TYR A 233 -1.82 17.87 4.47
N ALA A 234 -2.08 19.14 4.11
CA ALA A 234 -1.78 20.25 5.01
C ALA A 234 -2.68 20.26 6.25
N LYS A 235 -3.96 19.92 6.10
CA LYS A 235 -4.88 19.74 7.24
C LYS A 235 -4.37 18.64 8.16
N HIS A 236 -4.06 17.46 7.63
CA HIS A 236 -3.61 16.32 8.42
C HIS A 236 -2.28 16.59 9.14
N GLY A 237 -1.33 17.27 8.48
CA GLY A 237 -0.05 17.64 9.09
C GLY A 237 -0.16 18.72 10.16
N ASN A 238 -1.20 19.58 10.10
CA ASN A 238 -1.50 20.54 11.15
C ASN A 238 -2.20 19.90 12.35
N ASP A 239 -3.07 18.93 12.08
CA ASP A 239 -3.92 18.31 13.10
C ASP A 239 -3.22 17.14 13.83
N HIS A 240 -2.19 16.55 13.20
CA HIS A 240 -1.57 15.31 13.69
C HIS A 240 -0.04 15.35 13.58
N HIS A 241 0.63 14.68 14.52
CA HIS A 241 2.04 14.37 14.41
C HIS A 241 2.23 13.14 13.51
N ILE A 242 3.15 13.23 12.53
CA ILE A 242 3.41 12.16 11.58
C ILE A 242 4.92 11.95 11.48
N ASP A 243 5.38 10.75 11.82
CA ASP A 243 6.79 10.37 11.68
C ASP A 243 7.11 9.88 10.28
N VAL A 244 6.34 8.92 9.80
CA VAL A 244 6.52 8.27 8.50
C VAL A 244 5.26 8.40 7.67
N ALA A 245 5.39 8.78 6.39
CA ALA A 245 4.27 8.88 5.46
C ALA A 245 4.51 8.01 4.22
N LEU A 246 3.54 7.17 3.88
CA LEU A 246 3.48 6.40 2.64
C LEU A 246 2.62 7.14 1.64
N GLY A 247 3.11 7.33 0.41
CA GLY A 247 2.39 8.00 -0.67
C GLY A 247 2.34 7.15 -1.94
N SER A 248 1.16 7.00 -2.54
CA SER A 248 1.01 6.37 -3.85
C SER A 248 1.66 7.22 -4.92
N PHE A 249 2.68 6.68 -5.58
CA PHE A 249 3.53 7.37 -6.53
C PHE A 249 3.44 6.75 -7.92
N GLY A 250 3.43 7.59 -8.95
CA GLY A 250 3.60 7.15 -10.32
C GLY A 250 2.57 7.68 -11.30
N GLU A 251 2.67 7.21 -12.53
CA GLU A 251 1.79 7.56 -13.64
C GLU A 251 1.08 6.32 -14.15
N ASN A 252 -0.23 6.42 -14.39
CA ASN A 252 -1.03 5.30 -14.85
C ASN A 252 -2.12 5.79 -15.86
N PRO A 253 -1.93 5.68 -17.16
CA PRO A 253 -0.71 5.28 -17.86
C PRO A 253 0.35 6.39 -17.91
N ARG A 254 1.51 6.09 -18.48
CA ARG A 254 2.62 7.04 -18.58
C ARG A 254 2.19 8.39 -19.17
N GLY A 255 2.58 9.47 -18.52
CA GLY A 255 2.17 10.84 -18.86
C GLY A 255 0.84 11.28 -18.24
N MET A 256 0.18 10.42 -17.48
CA MET A 256 -1.06 10.72 -16.80
C MET A 256 -0.90 10.57 -15.29
N THR A 257 -1.17 11.64 -14.57
CA THR A 257 -1.11 11.63 -13.11
C THR A 257 -2.37 11.02 -12.53
N ASP A 258 -2.38 9.71 -12.33
CA ASP A 258 -3.40 9.05 -11.51
C ASP A 258 -2.90 8.74 -10.09
N LYS A 259 -1.66 9.08 -9.82
CA LYS A 259 -0.97 9.01 -8.53
C LYS A 259 -0.19 10.32 -8.29
N LEU A 260 0.53 10.39 -7.17
CA LEU A 260 1.43 11.51 -6.89
C LEU A 260 2.62 11.51 -7.86
N THR A 261 2.99 12.67 -8.36
CA THR A 261 4.27 12.87 -9.05
C THR A 261 5.42 12.96 -8.05
N ALA A 262 6.67 12.90 -8.51
CA ALA A 262 7.83 13.07 -7.65
C ALA A 262 7.82 14.42 -6.91
N ILE A 263 7.33 15.49 -7.57
CA ILE A 263 7.14 16.79 -6.92
C ILE A 263 6.03 16.74 -5.86
N ASP A 264 4.93 16.07 -6.17
CA ASP A 264 3.81 15.97 -5.24
C ASP A 264 4.18 15.16 -3.99
N MET A 265 5.03 14.13 -4.13
CA MET A 265 5.58 13.40 -2.99
C MET A 265 6.36 14.32 -2.02
N LEU A 266 7.22 15.19 -2.54
CA LEU A 266 7.95 16.15 -1.71
C LEU A 266 7.03 17.18 -1.07
N ARG A 267 6.01 17.65 -1.81
CA ARG A 267 5.00 18.59 -1.28
C ARG A 267 4.10 17.95 -0.24
N MET A 268 3.73 16.67 -0.44
CA MET A 268 3.00 15.89 0.56
C MET A 268 3.79 15.81 1.86
N ALA A 269 5.09 15.49 1.79
CA ALA A 269 5.95 15.42 2.95
C ALA A 269 6.07 16.76 3.71
N GLU A 270 6.20 17.87 2.98
CA GLU A 270 6.18 19.22 3.59
C GLU A 270 4.83 19.47 4.28
N CYS A 271 3.73 19.20 3.60
CA CYS A 271 2.38 19.45 4.11
C CYS A 271 2.06 18.59 5.34
N LEU A 272 2.45 17.32 5.33
CA LEU A 272 2.28 16.41 6.46
C LEU A 272 3.27 16.68 7.61
N ASN A 273 4.30 17.51 7.38
CA ASN A 273 5.38 17.75 8.33
C ASN A 273 5.99 16.44 8.87
N CYS A 274 6.07 15.41 8.04
CA CYS A 274 6.61 14.11 8.41
C CYS A 274 8.14 14.11 8.45
N GLN A 275 8.76 13.11 9.06
CA GLN A 275 10.22 12.96 9.09
C GLN A 275 10.74 12.10 7.93
N VAL A 276 9.95 11.11 7.51
CA VAL A 276 10.27 10.24 6.36
C VAL A 276 9.06 10.13 5.43
N VAL A 277 9.29 10.26 4.12
CA VAL A 277 8.29 9.98 3.09
C VAL A 277 8.74 8.82 2.20
N ILE A 278 7.85 7.87 1.98
CA ILE A 278 8.13 6.64 1.25
C ILE A 278 7.16 6.50 0.07
N PRO A 279 7.65 6.47 -1.17
CA PRO A 279 6.81 6.16 -2.33
C PRO A 279 6.47 4.67 -2.35
N ILE A 280 5.21 4.36 -2.60
CA ILE A 280 4.68 3.01 -2.82
C ILE A 280 3.81 3.00 -4.08
N HIS A 281 3.34 1.86 -4.53
CA HIS A 281 2.45 1.67 -5.70
C HIS A 281 3.10 1.93 -7.08
N HIS A 282 4.39 2.18 -7.15
CA HIS A 282 5.05 2.64 -8.39
C HIS A 282 5.52 1.52 -9.33
N ASP A 283 5.55 0.29 -8.87
CA ASP A 283 6.14 -0.84 -9.61
C ASP A 283 5.20 -2.05 -9.82
N ILE A 284 3.98 -1.95 -9.30
CA ILE A 284 3.05 -3.10 -9.27
C ILE A 284 2.58 -3.56 -10.64
N TRP A 285 2.42 -2.64 -11.58
CA TRP A 285 1.89 -2.92 -12.91
C TRP A 285 2.95 -2.91 -13.98
N THR A 286 2.93 -3.89 -14.89
CA THR A 286 3.93 -4.01 -15.99
C THR A 286 4.00 -2.79 -16.90
N ASN A 287 2.93 -2.01 -16.99
CA ASN A 287 2.83 -0.87 -17.91
C ASN A 287 2.90 0.50 -17.24
N PHE A 288 2.99 0.54 -15.92
CA PHE A 288 2.82 1.77 -15.13
C PHE A 288 3.99 1.99 -14.17
N LYS A 289 5.19 1.67 -14.62
CA LYS A 289 6.39 1.88 -13.83
C LYS A 289 6.75 3.36 -13.77
N ALA A 290 6.93 3.86 -12.57
CA ALA A 290 7.59 5.12 -12.33
C ALA A 290 8.94 4.85 -11.64
N ASP A 291 9.90 5.74 -11.86
CA ASP A 291 11.21 5.63 -11.25
C ASP A 291 11.24 6.44 -9.93
N PRO A 292 11.23 5.78 -8.76
CA PRO A 292 11.22 6.47 -7.48
C PRO A 292 12.51 7.23 -7.19
N TYR A 293 13.60 6.93 -7.91
CA TYR A 293 14.86 7.68 -7.80
C TYR A 293 14.74 9.12 -8.29
N GLU A 294 13.73 9.44 -9.12
CA GLU A 294 13.39 10.82 -9.47
C GLU A 294 13.12 11.67 -8.23
N ILE A 295 12.48 11.09 -7.21
CA ILE A 295 12.22 11.77 -5.93
C ILE A 295 13.53 12.13 -5.24
N LEU A 296 14.53 11.23 -5.23
CA LEU A 296 15.84 11.48 -4.63
C LEU A 296 16.58 12.59 -5.36
N VAL A 297 16.52 12.61 -6.68
CA VAL A 297 17.15 13.66 -7.50
C VAL A 297 16.53 15.02 -7.18
N LEU A 298 15.20 15.12 -7.21
CA LEU A 298 14.50 16.36 -6.89
C LEU A 298 14.74 16.82 -5.44
N TYR A 299 14.75 15.88 -4.50
CA TYR A 299 15.09 16.15 -3.10
C TYR A 299 16.50 16.73 -2.98
N ALA A 300 17.50 16.09 -3.58
CA ALA A 300 18.88 16.55 -3.54
C ALA A 300 19.04 17.96 -4.13
N MET A 301 18.33 18.27 -5.21
CA MET A 301 18.35 19.60 -5.84
C MET A 301 17.69 20.69 -5.00
N ARG A 302 16.72 20.36 -4.18
CA ARG A 302 15.84 21.34 -3.51
C ARG A 302 16.07 21.46 -2.01
N ARG A 303 16.54 20.41 -1.33
CA ARG A 303 16.59 20.31 0.14
C ARG A 303 17.27 21.49 0.83
N HIS A 304 18.35 22.00 0.27
CA HIS A 304 19.10 23.11 0.87
C HIS A 304 18.37 24.44 0.70
N ARG A 305 17.80 24.69 -0.48
CA ARG A 305 17.06 25.92 -0.76
C ARG A 305 15.74 25.99 -0.01
N LEU A 306 15.01 24.86 0.07
CA LEU A 306 13.71 24.78 0.70
C LEU A 306 13.77 24.31 2.17
N GLN A 307 14.98 24.00 2.65
CA GLN A 307 15.22 23.57 4.03
C GLN A 307 14.30 22.43 4.49
N TYR A 308 14.17 21.39 3.64
CA TYR A 308 13.33 20.23 3.95
C TYR A 308 13.71 19.59 5.27
N GLY A 309 12.73 19.45 6.18
CA GLY A 309 12.86 18.77 7.48
C GLY A 309 12.69 17.26 7.41
N PHE A 310 12.42 16.70 6.22
CA PHE A 310 12.17 15.29 6.00
C PHE A 310 13.22 14.67 5.08
N LYS A 311 13.21 13.32 5.01
CA LYS A 311 13.96 12.53 4.03
C LYS A 311 13.05 11.62 3.23
N PRO A 312 13.21 11.52 1.90
CA PRO A 312 12.58 10.45 1.15
C PRO A 312 13.35 9.14 1.37
N PHE A 313 12.61 8.02 1.37
CA PHE A 313 13.19 6.68 1.43
C PHE A 313 12.64 5.85 0.26
N VAL A 314 13.50 5.46 -0.67
CA VAL A 314 13.12 4.55 -1.76
C VAL A 314 13.16 3.11 -1.24
N TRP A 315 12.01 2.46 -1.28
CA TRP A 315 11.79 1.14 -0.74
C TRP A 315 11.71 0.09 -1.85
N GLU A 316 11.99 -1.16 -1.51
CA GLU A 316 11.86 -2.31 -2.40
C GLU A 316 10.79 -3.27 -1.88
N VAL A 317 10.04 -3.92 -2.79
CA VAL A 317 9.04 -4.92 -2.42
C VAL A 317 9.71 -6.10 -1.72
N GLY A 318 9.18 -6.48 -0.57
CA GLY A 318 9.77 -7.48 0.31
C GLY A 318 10.78 -6.93 1.31
N GLY A 319 11.14 -5.66 1.21
CA GLY A 319 12.06 -5.01 2.15
C GLY A 319 11.41 -4.69 3.49
N LYS A 320 12.21 -4.73 4.56
CA LYS A 320 11.83 -4.29 5.91
C LYS A 320 12.28 -2.84 6.13
N PHE A 321 11.39 -2.02 6.68
CA PHE A 321 11.71 -0.69 7.20
C PHE A 321 11.44 -0.67 8.71
N THR A 322 12.37 -0.14 9.50
CA THR A 322 12.23 -0.03 10.95
C THR A 322 12.34 1.42 11.38
N TRP A 323 11.34 1.93 12.03
CA TRP A 323 11.32 3.26 12.62
C TRP A 323 11.70 3.18 14.11
N PRO A 324 12.57 4.08 14.63
CA PRO A 324 13.25 5.19 13.94
C PRO A 324 14.62 4.83 13.32
N GLN A 325 15.05 3.56 13.35
CA GLN A 325 16.41 3.14 12.99
C GLN A 325 16.76 3.45 11.53
N ALA A 326 15.76 3.41 10.64
CA ALA A 326 15.97 3.67 9.21
C ALA A 326 15.70 5.12 8.79
N LYS A 327 15.36 6.04 9.71
CA LYS A 327 14.96 7.42 9.41
C LYS A 327 15.96 8.23 8.60
N ASP A 328 17.23 7.88 8.70
CA ASP A 328 18.32 8.59 8.03
C ASP A 328 18.77 7.96 6.71
N LYS A 329 18.21 6.79 6.37
CA LYS A 329 18.47 6.11 5.11
C LYS A 329 17.66 6.78 3.99
N LEU A 330 18.22 6.79 2.77
CA LEU A 330 17.53 7.31 1.58
C LEU A 330 16.99 6.19 0.68
N GLN A 331 17.47 4.97 0.87
CA GLN A 331 17.05 3.82 0.09
C GLN A 331 17.19 2.53 0.88
N TYR A 332 16.40 1.55 0.50
CA TYR A 332 16.51 0.20 1.01
C TYR A 332 17.78 -0.46 0.48
N MET A 333 18.52 -1.09 1.39
CA MET A 333 19.67 -1.92 1.05
C MET A 333 19.31 -3.35 1.44
N TYR A 334 19.26 -4.22 0.45
CA TYR A 334 18.96 -5.63 0.68
C TYR A 334 20.07 -6.28 1.50
N ASP A 335 19.75 -6.74 2.71
CA ASP A 335 20.67 -7.54 3.51
C ASP A 335 20.53 -9.00 3.05
N ARG A 336 21.51 -9.49 2.32
CA ARG A 336 21.49 -10.84 1.77
C ARG A 336 21.81 -11.93 2.79
N GLY A 337 21.93 -11.60 4.07
CA GLY A 337 22.16 -12.56 5.15
C GLY A 337 23.57 -13.14 5.21
N PHE A 338 24.46 -12.76 4.34
CA PHE A 338 25.91 -12.93 4.46
C PHE A 338 26.57 -11.58 4.20
N HIS A 339 27.71 -11.34 4.78
CA HIS A 339 28.49 -10.15 4.47
C HIS A 339 28.56 -10.04 2.96
N ASP A 340 27.95 -8.98 2.45
CA ASP A 340 27.92 -8.73 1.02
C ASP A 340 29.37 -8.83 0.52
N ALA A 341 29.65 -9.85 -0.30
CA ALA A 341 30.96 -10.02 -0.89
C ALA A 341 31.39 -8.79 -1.72
N PHE A 342 30.46 -7.87 -1.94
CA PHE A 342 30.65 -6.60 -2.64
C PHE A 342 30.63 -5.38 -1.70
N ALA A 343 30.28 -5.55 -0.42
CA ALA A 343 30.52 -4.52 0.59
C ALA A 343 32.03 -4.37 0.80
N VAL A 344 32.45 -3.24 1.33
CA VAL A 344 33.87 -2.98 1.60
C VAL A 344 34.49 -4.18 2.33
N GLU A 345 35.28 -4.94 1.63
CA GLU A 345 36.01 -6.08 2.16
C GLU A 345 37.46 -5.65 2.43
N PRO A 346 37.75 -5.15 3.64
CA PRO A 346 39.09 -4.64 3.93
C PRO A 346 40.16 -5.73 3.91
N ASP A 347 39.75 -6.98 4.03
CA ASP A 347 40.66 -8.12 4.20
C ASP A 347 40.93 -8.91 2.92
N LEU A 348 40.32 -8.55 1.80
CA LEU A 348 40.64 -9.18 0.52
C LEU A 348 41.91 -8.59 -0.08
N PRO A 349 42.80 -9.44 -0.66
CA PRO A 349 44.05 -8.99 -1.27
C PRO A 349 43.88 -8.12 -2.51
N PHE A 350 42.65 -8.01 -3.04
CA PHE A 350 42.30 -7.14 -4.16
C PHE A 350 40.86 -6.62 -3.98
N LYS A 351 40.65 -5.37 -4.32
CA LYS A 351 39.31 -4.78 -4.30
C LYS A 351 38.51 -5.30 -5.49
N SER A 352 37.22 -5.59 -5.26
CA SER A 352 36.30 -5.81 -6.36
C SER A 352 36.35 -4.63 -7.34
N MET A 353 36.37 -4.91 -8.63
CA MET A 353 36.36 -3.88 -9.68
C MET A 353 34.93 -3.49 -10.12
N LEU A 354 33.93 -3.87 -9.36
CA LEU A 354 32.54 -3.48 -9.60
C LEU A 354 32.19 -2.23 -8.82
#